data_09a682047703b9c21c9525e87e4448ba
#
_entry.id   09a682047703b9c21c9525e87e4448ba
#
_cell.length_a   1.000
_cell.length_b   1.000
_cell.length_c   1.000
_cell.angle_alpha   90.00
_cell.angle_beta   90.00
_cell.angle_gamma   90.00
#
_symmetry.space_group_name_H-M   'P 1'
#
loop_
_entity.id
_entity.type
_entity.pdbx_description
1 polymer ?
#
loop_
_entity_poly.entity_id
_entity_poly.type
_entity_poly.pdbx_seq_one_letter_code
_entity_poly.pdbx_strand_id
1 'polypeptide(L)'
;MLHPYRAGCVPVVLVHGTASSPARWADIINELQNDPKLRGRIQFWLFTYNTSNPILLSASELREGLQRIRKEVDPDARDPALEQLVVIGHSQGGLLTRLMVTDSGTRFWDAVTDVPFDKIDVSPETRALVERAMFFEPQPYVKRVVFIATPHRGSFRVSSLVLGMVRRLVTLPRTVVSGVTELTTKNTGLPKEAAATAVDNMRPTNRFVRTLSASPIAAGVTAHSIIPIKEAGLPTGRDDGVVKYESAHLEGVASEKIVRSSHSTQSTPATILEVRRILYEHLGIACGLECEVPERVEAAVTDTPKPEPPAVTTDPAPKP
;
A
#
# COMPACT_ATOMS: atom_id res chain seq x y z
N MET A 1 14.18 4.71 -10.17
CA MET A 1 13.74 4.24 -11.51
C MET A 1 14.52 2.98 -11.87
N LEU A 2 13.90 2.02 -12.56
CA LEU A 2 14.60 0.80 -13.04
C LEU A 2 15.42 1.05 -14.31
N HIS A 3 15.01 2.03 -15.08
CA HIS A 3 15.66 2.47 -16.31
C HIS A 3 15.76 3.99 -16.32
N PRO A 4 16.62 4.58 -17.15
CA PRO A 4 16.61 6.02 -17.38
C PRO A 4 15.19 6.52 -17.73
N TYR A 5 14.90 7.74 -17.34
CA TYR A 5 13.63 8.39 -17.66
C TYR A 5 13.37 8.38 -19.17
N ARG A 6 12.12 8.12 -19.55
CA ARG A 6 11.65 8.14 -20.94
C ARG A 6 10.48 9.09 -21.07
N ALA A 7 10.69 10.19 -21.80
CA ALA A 7 9.64 11.15 -22.08
C ALA A 7 8.46 10.49 -22.82
N GLY A 8 7.25 10.92 -22.52
CA GLY A 8 6.01 10.38 -23.09
C GLY A 8 5.55 9.04 -22.50
N CYS A 9 6.33 8.43 -21.58
CA CYS A 9 5.93 7.23 -20.89
C CYS A 9 5.33 7.56 -19.52
N VAL A 10 4.10 7.12 -19.26
CA VAL A 10 3.40 7.35 -17.97
C VAL A 10 4.13 6.64 -16.83
N PRO A 11 4.51 7.35 -15.76
CA PRO A 11 5.11 6.73 -14.60
C PRO A 11 4.08 5.93 -13.79
N VAL A 12 4.41 4.65 -13.54
CA VAL A 12 3.72 3.75 -12.62
C VAL A 12 4.58 3.60 -11.37
N VAL A 13 4.17 4.26 -10.30
CA VAL A 13 4.90 4.29 -9.03
C VAL A 13 4.45 3.10 -8.18
N LEU A 14 5.40 2.26 -7.76
CA LEU A 14 5.13 1.05 -6.98
C LEU A 14 5.62 1.23 -5.54
N VAL A 15 4.68 1.11 -4.58
CA VAL A 15 4.92 1.34 -3.15
C VAL A 15 4.72 0.04 -2.38
N HIS A 16 5.81 -0.53 -1.86
CA HIS A 16 5.79 -1.82 -1.15
C HIS A 16 5.21 -1.73 0.27
N GLY A 17 4.88 -2.86 0.87
CA GLY A 17 4.30 -2.97 2.21
C GLY A 17 5.33 -3.09 3.34
N THR A 18 4.84 -3.31 4.57
CA THR A 18 5.63 -3.50 5.81
C THR A 18 6.60 -4.67 5.66
N ALA A 19 7.82 -4.49 6.17
CA ALA A 19 8.90 -5.51 6.16
C ALA A 19 9.12 -6.13 4.78
N SER A 20 8.94 -5.34 3.73
CA SER A 20 9.05 -5.72 2.32
C SER A 20 10.07 -4.83 1.60
N SER A 21 10.24 -5.06 0.32
CA SER A 21 11.14 -4.28 -0.52
C SER A 21 10.59 -4.17 -1.95
N PRO A 22 11.17 -3.29 -2.78
CA PRO A 22 10.81 -3.18 -4.20
C PRO A 22 10.93 -4.48 -5.00
N ALA A 23 11.76 -5.44 -4.56
CA ALA A 23 11.90 -6.74 -5.22
C ALA A 23 10.57 -7.54 -5.33
N ARG A 24 9.62 -7.27 -4.44
CA ARG A 24 8.28 -7.90 -4.48
C ARG A 24 7.44 -7.51 -5.70
N TRP A 25 7.86 -6.52 -6.44
CA TRP A 25 7.21 -6.07 -7.67
C TRP A 25 7.79 -6.71 -8.94
N ALA A 26 8.81 -7.59 -8.83
CA ALA A 26 9.52 -8.14 -9.97
C ALA A 26 8.60 -8.87 -10.96
N ASP A 27 7.71 -9.74 -10.47
CA ASP A 27 6.81 -10.54 -11.32
C ASP A 27 5.84 -9.64 -12.10
N ILE A 28 5.17 -8.70 -11.41
CA ILE A 28 4.24 -7.79 -12.06
C ILE A 28 4.95 -6.86 -13.05
N ILE A 29 6.16 -6.39 -12.74
CA ILE A 29 6.95 -5.57 -13.64
C ILE A 29 7.31 -6.35 -14.89
N ASN A 30 7.81 -7.59 -14.75
CA ASN A 30 8.18 -8.45 -15.86
C ASN A 30 6.99 -8.71 -16.78
N GLU A 31 5.85 -9.08 -16.23
CA GLU A 31 4.63 -9.33 -16.99
C GLU A 31 4.14 -8.10 -17.77
N LEU A 32 4.12 -6.93 -17.09
CA LEU A 32 3.62 -5.71 -17.72
C LEU A 32 4.62 -5.09 -18.71
N GLN A 33 5.93 -5.28 -18.52
CA GLN A 33 6.95 -4.86 -19.48
C GLN A 33 6.97 -5.70 -20.75
N ASN A 34 6.57 -6.98 -20.64
CA ASN A 34 6.46 -7.87 -21.78
C ASN A 34 5.16 -7.66 -22.58
N ASP A 35 4.21 -6.94 -22.03
CA ASP A 35 2.96 -6.63 -22.72
C ASP A 35 3.20 -5.64 -23.87
N PRO A 36 2.92 -6.02 -25.14
CA PRO A 36 3.21 -5.18 -26.31
C PRO A 36 2.39 -3.88 -26.34
N LYS A 37 1.21 -3.84 -25.69
CA LYS A 37 0.35 -2.65 -25.62
C LYS A 37 0.81 -1.66 -24.56
N LEU A 38 1.50 -2.13 -23.51
CA LEU A 38 2.05 -1.29 -22.43
C LEU A 38 3.49 -0.88 -22.69
N ARG A 39 4.24 -1.71 -23.39
CA ARG A 39 5.64 -1.46 -23.72
C ARG A 39 5.80 -0.13 -24.46
N GLY A 40 6.67 0.74 -23.91
CA GLY A 40 6.91 2.07 -24.49
C GLY A 40 5.86 3.14 -24.16
N ARG A 41 4.82 2.80 -23.39
CA ARG A 41 3.80 3.75 -22.93
C ARG A 41 3.86 4.00 -21.44
N ILE A 42 4.45 3.08 -20.67
CA ILE A 42 4.63 3.19 -19.22
C ILE A 42 6.10 3.04 -18.83
N GLN A 43 6.44 3.53 -17.66
CA GLN A 43 7.73 3.32 -17.00
C GLN A 43 7.52 3.09 -15.51
N PHE A 44 8.31 2.19 -14.89
CA PHE A 44 8.15 1.86 -13.48
C PHE A 44 9.10 2.66 -12.61
N TRP A 45 8.54 3.30 -11.58
CA TRP A 45 9.27 3.96 -10.52
C TRP A 45 9.06 3.22 -9.21
N LEU A 46 10.12 2.88 -8.51
CA LEU A 46 10.07 2.14 -7.25
C LEU A 46 10.36 3.08 -6.09
N PHE A 47 9.44 3.13 -5.15
CA PHE A 47 9.64 3.86 -3.91
C PHE A 47 10.20 2.93 -2.84
N THR A 48 11.37 3.28 -2.31
CA THR A 48 12.03 2.57 -1.20
C THR A 48 12.03 3.46 0.03
N TYR A 49 11.55 2.93 1.15
CA TYR A 49 11.44 3.67 2.40
C TYR A 49 11.63 2.76 3.61
N ASN A 50 11.91 3.34 4.78
CA ASN A 50 11.94 2.60 6.03
C ASN A 50 10.49 2.32 6.48
N THR A 51 10.06 1.07 6.38
CA THR A 51 8.69 0.65 6.70
C THR A 51 8.34 0.74 8.18
N SER A 52 9.29 1.09 9.04
CA SER A 52 9.09 1.34 10.48
C SER A 52 8.72 2.78 10.79
N ASN A 53 9.02 3.72 9.88
CA ASN A 53 8.68 5.13 10.06
C ASN A 53 7.18 5.33 10.24
N PRO A 54 6.74 6.35 10.98
CA PRO A 54 5.34 6.78 10.94
C PRO A 54 4.83 6.93 9.52
N ILE A 55 3.61 6.47 9.25
CA ILE A 55 3.06 6.41 7.88
C ILE A 55 2.99 7.80 7.24
N LEU A 56 2.60 8.82 8.00
CA LEU A 56 2.57 10.21 7.53
C LEU A 56 3.94 10.72 7.09
N LEU A 57 5.00 10.35 7.81
CA LEU A 57 6.37 10.72 7.43
C LEU A 57 6.80 10.03 6.13
N SER A 58 6.59 8.71 6.01
CA SER A 58 6.92 8.01 4.77
C SER A 58 6.12 8.51 3.57
N ALA A 59 4.87 8.94 3.80
CA ALA A 59 4.07 9.57 2.76
C ALA A 59 4.59 10.97 2.36
N SER A 60 5.12 11.76 3.31
CA SER A 60 5.78 13.03 2.97
C SER A 60 7.05 12.80 2.14
N GLU A 61 7.85 11.80 2.49
CA GLU A 61 9.03 11.39 1.71
C GLU A 61 8.67 10.97 0.27
N LEU A 62 7.55 10.26 0.10
CA LEU A 62 7.02 9.89 -1.23
C LEU A 62 6.60 11.14 -2.02
N ARG A 63 5.84 12.06 -1.41
CA ARG A 63 5.43 13.32 -2.07
C ARG A 63 6.63 14.14 -2.52
N GLU A 64 7.56 14.42 -1.61
CA GLU A 64 8.78 15.18 -1.88
C GLU A 64 9.66 14.50 -2.93
N GLY A 65 9.79 13.17 -2.85
CA GLY A 65 10.53 12.37 -3.83
C GLY A 65 9.95 12.48 -5.24
N LEU A 66 8.63 12.39 -5.37
CA LEU A 66 7.97 12.52 -6.67
C LEU A 66 8.03 13.95 -7.21
N GLN A 67 7.87 14.95 -6.37
CA GLN A 67 8.02 16.37 -6.79
C GLN A 67 9.44 16.65 -7.28
N ARG A 68 10.45 16.18 -6.53
CA ARG A 68 11.86 16.37 -6.88
C ARG A 68 12.21 15.67 -8.19
N ILE A 69 11.86 14.38 -8.35
CA ILE A 69 12.21 13.66 -9.58
C ILE A 69 11.52 14.25 -10.81
N ARG A 70 10.25 14.67 -10.70
CA ARG A 70 9.54 15.33 -11.80
C ARG A 70 10.26 16.60 -12.24
N LYS A 71 10.66 17.45 -11.30
CA LYS A 71 11.41 18.67 -11.57
C LYS A 71 12.81 18.40 -12.16
N GLU A 72 13.45 17.30 -11.76
CA GLU A 72 14.78 16.91 -12.24
C GLU A 72 14.74 16.41 -13.69
N VAL A 73 13.75 15.55 -14.01
CA VAL A 73 13.67 14.92 -15.35
C VAL A 73 12.97 15.80 -16.39
N ASP A 74 12.13 16.74 -15.95
CA ASP A 74 11.38 17.66 -16.81
C ASP A 74 11.26 19.05 -16.14
N PRO A 75 12.36 19.81 -16.09
CA PRO A 75 12.39 21.10 -15.40
C PRO A 75 11.47 22.15 -16.02
N ASP A 76 11.17 22.01 -17.30
CA ASP A 76 10.30 22.93 -18.06
C ASP A 76 8.83 22.50 -18.08
N ALA A 77 8.48 21.38 -17.42
CA ALA A 77 7.13 20.82 -17.37
C ALA A 77 6.49 20.62 -18.76
N ARG A 78 7.24 20.04 -19.70
CA ARG A 78 6.83 19.83 -21.09
C ARG A 78 6.26 18.43 -21.36
N ASP A 79 6.54 17.47 -20.49
CA ASP A 79 6.06 16.09 -20.67
C ASP A 79 4.70 15.87 -20.02
N PRO A 80 3.61 15.78 -20.82
CA PRO A 80 2.27 15.57 -20.30
C PRO A 80 2.11 14.20 -19.61
N ALA A 81 2.96 13.21 -19.86
CA ALA A 81 2.92 11.91 -19.20
C ALA A 81 3.21 12.03 -17.70
N LEU A 82 3.99 13.04 -17.28
CA LEU A 82 4.27 13.33 -15.88
C LEU A 82 3.07 13.94 -15.13
N GLU A 83 2.02 14.35 -15.82
CA GLU A 83 0.74 14.79 -15.24
C GLU A 83 -0.29 13.65 -15.15
N GLN A 84 0.11 12.40 -15.49
CA GLN A 84 -0.76 11.23 -15.56
C GLN A 84 -0.28 10.06 -14.70
N LEU A 85 0.41 10.31 -13.58
CA LEU A 85 0.98 9.27 -12.74
C LEU A 85 -0.10 8.30 -12.22
N VAL A 86 0.27 7.01 -12.26
CA VAL A 86 -0.45 5.93 -11.57
C VAL A 86 0.36 5.51 -10.34
N VAL A 87 -0.26 5.46 -9.16
CA VAL A 87 0.41 4.97 -7.95
C VAL A 87 -0.25 3.69 -7.48
N ILE A 88 0.54 2.63 -7.32
CA ILE A 88 0.08 1.31 -6.91
C ILE A 88 0.74 0.97 -5.58
N GLY A 89 -0.08 0.80 -4.54
CA GLY A 89 0.41 0.50 -3.20
C GLY A 89 -0.09 -0.85 -2.68
N HIS A 90 0.82 -1.63 -2.12
CA HIS A 90 0.50 -2.89 -1.45
C HIS A 90 0.53 -2.71 0.08
N SER A 91 -0.48 -3.22 0.77
CA SER A 91 -0.55 -3.23 2.24
C SER A 91 -0.34 -1.82 2.82
N GLN A 92 0.66 -1.61 3.71
CA GLN A 92 1.08 -0.29 4.21
C GLN A 92 1.33 0.70 3.06
N GLY A 93 1.95 0.25 1.97
CA GLY A 93 2.19 1.09 0.78
C GLY A 93 0.90 1.66 0.17
N GLY A 94 -0.22 0.95 0.31
CA GLY A 94 -1.54 1.45 -0.08
C GLY A 94 -2.02 2.62 0.79
N LEU A 95 -1.67 2.65 2.08
CA LEU A 95 -1.96 3.80 2.95
C LEU A 95 -1.14 5.03 2.54
N LEU A 96 0.15 4.83 2.18
CA LEU A 96 0.99 5.89 1.62
C LEU A 96 0.37 6.40 0.30
N THR A 97 -0.05 5.49 -0.57
CA THR A 97 -0.71 5.81 -1.85
C THR A 97 -1.98 6.64 -1.62
N ARG A 98 -2.80 6.30 -0.61
CA ARG A 98 -4.01 7.07 -0.28
C ARG A 98 -3.67 8.49 0.17
N LEU A 99 -2.60 8.68 0.94
CA LEU A 99 -2.11 9.99 1.39
C LEU A 99 -1.57 10.87 0.24
N MET A 100 -1.29 10.30 -0.93
CA MET A 100 -0.96 11.08 -2.14
C MET A 100 -2.16 11.79 -2.74
N VAL A 101 -3.36 11.31 -2.45
CA VAL A 101 -4.63 11.74 -3.07
C VAL A 101 -5.66 12.18 -2.03
N THR A 102 -5.20 12.50 -0.84
CA THR A 102 -6.02 13.01 0.27
C THR A 102 -5.59 14.43 0.60
N ASP A 103 -6.55 15.31 0.82
CA ASP A 103 -6.33 16.60 1.46
C ASP A 103 -6.32 16.39 2.98
N SER A 104 -5.25 16.82 3.66
CA SER A 104 -5.15 16.70 5.11
C SER A 104 -5.94 17.79 5.83
N GLY A 105 -6.00 19.01 5.30
CA GLY A 105 -6.38 20.18 6.09
C GLY A 105 -5.63 20.16 7.42
N THR A 106 -6.36 20.24 8.52
CA THR A 106 -5.83 20.12 9.91
C THR A 106 -6.14 18.75 10.54
N ARG A 107 -6.87 17.86 9.85
CA ARG A 107 -7.50 16.65 10.42
C ARG A 107 -6.54 15.72 11.14
N PHE A 108 -5.31 15.53 10.59
CA PHE A 108 -4.33 14.64 11.21
C PHE A 108 -3.71 15.27 12.46
N TRP A 109 -3.56 16.59 12.47
CA TRP A 109 -3.09 17.32 13.64
C TRP A 109 -4.17 17.34 14.74
N ASP A 110 -5.39 17.72 14.42
CA ASP A 110 -6.53 17.78 15.33
C ASP A 110 -6.86 16.39 15.93
N ALA A 111 -6.59 15.31 15.18
CA ALA A 111 -6.71 13.96 15.71
C ALA A 111 -5.67 13.62 16.78
N VAL A 112 -4.56 14.33 16.85
CA VAL A 112 -3.48 14.11 17.83
C VAL A 112 -3.63 15.00 19.05
N THR A 113 -3.98 16.27 18.85
CA THR A 113 -3.99 17.27 19.93
C THR A 113 -4.98 18.41 19.64
N ASP A 114 -5.48 19.04 20.73
CA ASP A 114 -6.28 20.27 20.66
C ASP A 114 -5.40 21.54 20.66
N VAL A 115 -4.06 21.40 20.77
CA VAL A 115 -3.14 22.55 20.76
C VAL A 115 -2.98 23.02 19.30
N PRO A 116 -3.28 24.31 18.99
CA PRO A 116 -3.06 24.86 17.66
C PRO A 116 -1.59 24.72 17.22
N PHE A 117 -1.36 24.37 15.95
CA PHE A 117 -0.01 24.10 15.43
C PHE A 117 0.94 25.30 15.54
N ASP A 118 0.41 26.51 15.42
CA ASP A 118 1.19 27.76 15.57
C ASP A 118 1.64 28.01 17.04
N LYS A 119 1.02 27.37 18.01
CA LYS A 119 1.30 27.53 19.46
C LYS A 119 2.27 26.49 20.03
N ILE A 120 2.69 25.48 19.24
CA ILE A 120 3.65 24.48 19.75
C ILE A 120 5.04 25.09 19.97
N ASP A 121 5.69 24.71 21.08
CA ASP A 121 7.08 25.06 21.37
C ASP A 121 8.01 23.94 20.90
N VAL A 122 8.62 24.12 19.74
CA VAL A 122 9.57 23.17 19.14
C VAL A 122 10.60 23.90 18.29
N SER A 123 11.73 23.24 18.02
CA SER A 123 12.74 23.74 17.09
C SER A 123 12.17 23.95 15.68
N PRO A 124 12.77 24.83 14.87
CA PRO A 124 12.38 25.02 13.48
C PRO A 124 12.40 23.72 12.67
N GLU A 125 13.38 22.84 12.90
CA GLU A 125 13.54 21.55 12.25
C GLU A 125 12.39 20.59 12.59
N THR A 126 12.00 20.52 13.87
CA THR A 126 10.86 19.71 14.31
C THR A 126 9.55 20.26 13.76
N ARG A 127 9.38 21.59 13.76
CA ARG A 127 8.21 22.24 13.16
C ARG A 127 8.07 21.90 11.69
N ALA A 128 9.13 22.04 10.91
CA ALA A 128 9.13 21.69 9.49
C ALA A 128 8.84 20.21 9.24
N LEU A 129 9.35 19.31 10.09
CA LEU A 129 9.07 17.88 10.01
C LEU A 129 7.59 17.57 10.20
N VAL A 130 6.97 18.17 11.23
CA VAL A 130 5.53 18.00 11.53
C VAL A 130 4.68 18.60 10.42
N GLU A 131 5.01 19.81 9.99
CA GLU A 131 4.28 20.54 8.94
C GLU A 131 4.19 19.70 7.66
N ARG A 132 5.32 19.27 7.10
CA ARG A 132 5.35 18.47 5.87
C ARG A 132 4.69 17.10 5.99
N ALA A 133 4.67 16.51 7.20
CA ALA A 133 4.06 15.21 7.43
C ALA A 133 2.54 15.29 7.61
N MET A 134 2.03 16.33 8.30
CA MET A 134 0.64 16.40 8.72
C MET A 134 -0.23 17.37 7.92
N PHE A 135 0.39 18.36 7.23
CA PHE A 135 -0.33 19.37 6.46
C PHE A 135 0.07 19.26 4.99
N PHE A 136 -0.83 18.73 4.17
CA PHE A 136 -0.54 18.45 2.76
C PHE A 136 -1.80 18.43 1.91
N GLU A 137 -1.60 18.68 0.62
CA GLU A 137 -2.62 18.62 -0.41
C GLU A 137 -2.46 17.38 -1.30
N PRO A 138 -3.54 16.97 -1.98
CA PRO A 138 -3.47 15.92 -2.99
C PRO A 138 -2.48 16.29 -4.08
N GLN A 139 -1.73 15.31 -4.57
CA GLN A 139 -0.77 15.55 -5.64
C GLN A 139 -1.49 15.63 -7.00
N PRO A 140 -1.54 16.78 -7.67
CA PRO A 140 -2.41 17.01 -8.83
C PRO A 140 -2.05 16.15 -10.04
N TYR A 141 -0.81 15.68 -10.11
CA TYR A 141 -0.30 14.80 -11.16
C TYR A 141 -0.61 13.32 -10.95
N VAL A 142 -1.14 12.92 -9.80
CA VAL A 142 -1.60 11.55 -9.55
C VAL A 142 -3.06 11.43 -10.01
N LYS A 143 -3.28 10.72 -11.11
CA LYS A 143 -4.62 10.58 -11.71
C LYS A 143 -5.30 9.25 -11.39
N ARG A 144 -4.51 8.23 -11.03
CA ARG A 144 -5.04 6.91 -10.73
C ARG A 144 -4.28 6.27 -9.58
N VAL A 145 -5.02 5.58 -8.71
CA VAL A 145 -4.45 4.83 -7.59
C VAL A 145 -5.00 3.40 -7.57
N VAL A 146 -4.14 2.46 -7.21
CA VAL A 146 -4.53 1.05 -7.04
C VAL A 146 -4.11 0.59 -5.65
N PHE A 147 -5.08 0.15 -4.87
CA PHE A 147 -4.88 -0.37 -3.53
C PHE A 147 -4.89 -1.89 -3.56
N ILE A 148 -3.76 -2.53 -3.24
CA ILE A 148 -3.64 -3.98 -3.18
C ILE A 148 -3.52 -4.40 -1.71
N ALA A 149 -4.46 -5.20 -1.19
CA ALA A 149 -4.46 -5.70 0.17
C ALA A 149 -4.28 -4.59 1.24
N THR A 150 -4.84 -3.40 1.02
CA THR A 150 -4.59 -2.22 1.83
C THR A 150 -5.50 -2.17 3.06
N PRO A 151 -4.96 -2.04 4.29
CA PRO A 151 -5.76 -1.98 5.52
C PRO A 151 -6.32 -0.57 5.77
N HIS A 152 -7.29 -0.10 4.97
CA HIS A 152 -7.88 1.24 5.08
C HIS A 152 -8.50 1.53 6.45
N ARG A 153 -8.99 0.49 7.15
CA ARG A 153 -9.54 0.56 8.52
C ARG A 153 -8.67 -0.15 9.55
N GLY A 154 -7.39 -0.38 9.19
CA GLY A 154 -6.41 -1.05 10.05
C GLY A 154 -6.43 -2.58 9.95
N SER A 155 -5.51 -3.22 10.67
CA SER A 155 -5.36 -4.67 10.71
C SER A 155 -5.30 -5.17 12.15
N PHE A 156 -6.08 -6.20 12.47
CA PHE A 156 -6.11 -6.83 13.80
C PHE A 156 -4.95 -7.80 14.03
N ARG A 157 -4.36 -8.34 12.95
CA ARG A 157 -3.27 -9.32 13.05
C ARG A 157 -1.86 -8.73 13.05
N VAL A 158 -1.74 -7.41 12.93
CA VAL A 158 -0.46 -6.71 13.11
C VAL A 158 0.14 -6.98 14.51
N SER A 159 -0.68 -7.44 15.47
CA SER A 159 -0.26 -7.58 16.87
C SER A 159 0.58 -8.81 17.23
N SER A 160 0.54 -9.93 16.48
CA SER A 160 1.22 -11.15 16.96
C SER A 160 2.39 -11.64 16.10
N LEU A 161 2.27 -11.65 14.78
CA LEU A 161 3.33 -12.20 13.91
C LEU A 161 4.27 -11.10 13.37
N VAL A 162 3.72 -9.96 12.98
CA VAL A 162 4.49 -8.83 12.43
C VAL A 162 5.19 -8.08 13.56
N LEU A 163 4.59 -7.94 14.75
CA LEU A 163 5.20 -7.29 15.92
C LEU A 163 6.47 -7.99 16.40
N GLY A 164 6.53 -9.32 16.38
CA GLY A 164 7.73 -10.08 16.77
C GLY A 164 8.89 -9.86 15.81
N MET A 165 8.61 -9.77 14.52
CA MET A 165 9.61 -9.61 13.47
C MET A 165 10.00 -8.13 13.28
N VAL A 166 9.03 -7.21 13.33
CA VAL A 166 9.24 -5.77 13.13
C VAL A 166 9.86 -5.11 14.37
N ARG A 167 9.51 -5.50 15.60
CA ARG A 167 10.14 -4.94 16.81
C ARG A 167 11.65 -5.18 16.89
N ARG A 168 12.18 -6.21 16.26
CA ARG A 168 13.63 -6.45 16.18
C ARG A 168 14.34 -5.64 15.10
N LEU A 169 13.60 -5.03 14.15
CA LEU A 169 14.14 -4.29 13.01
C LEU A 169 13.79 -2.79 13.05
N VAL A 170 13.03 -2.34 14.08
CA VAL A 170 12.61 -0.93 14.17
C VAL A 170 13.76 -0.08 14.67
N THR A 171 14.42 0.60 13.75
CA THR A 171 15.27 1.75 14.05
C THR A 171 14.63 2.99 13.45
N LEU A 172 13.98 3.80 14.27
CA LEU A 172 13.53 5.12 13.83
C LEU A 172 14.74 6.03 13.60
N PRO A 173 14.74 6.87 12.57
CA PRO A 173 15.75 7.90 12.38
C PRO A 173 15.87 8.78 13.63
N ARG A 174 17.09 9.19 13.98
CA ARG A 174 17.34 10.05 15.16
C ARG A 174 16.55 11.33 15.10
N THR A 175 16.39 11.91 13.92
CA THR A 175 15.58 13.12 13.70
C THR A 175 14.11 12.93 14.07
N VAL A 176 13.53 11.76 13.79
CA VAL A 176 12.16 11.42 14.19
C VAL A 176 12.07 11.26 15.71
N VAL A 177 13.01 10.52 16.31
CA VAL A 177 13.04 10.30 17.77
C VAL A 177 13.21 11.63 18.50
N SER A 178 14.16 12.47 18.08
CA SER A 178 14.38 13.78 18.70
C SER A 178 13.19 14.72 18.53
N GLY A 179 12.59 14.79 17.35
CA GLY A 179 11.41 15.61 17.10
C GLY A 179 10.21 15.20 17.94
N VAL A 180 9.95 13.89 18.04
CA VAL A 180 8.87 13.39 18.90
C VAL A 180 9.16 13.64 20.38
N THR A 181 10.39 13.43 20.81
CA THR A 181 10.79 13.72 22.21
C THR A 181 10.57 15.19 22.51
N GLU A 182 11.01 16.08 21.63
CA GLU A 182 10.83 17.53 21.79
C GLU A 182 9.36 17.91 21.86
N LEU A 183 8.53 17.40 20.95
CA LEU A 183 7.08 17.62 20.93
C LEU A 183 6.44 17.23 22.27
N THR A 184 6.76 16.04 22.78
CA THR A 184 6.09 15.48 23.96
C THR A 184 6.64 16.00 25.30
N THR A 185 7.87 16.52 25.33
CA THR A 185 8.48 17.05 26.56
C THR A 185 8.21 18.54 26.77
N LYS A 186 8.18 19.32 25.69
CA LYS A 186 7.98 20.78 25.78
C LYS A 186 6.50 21.18 25.72
N ASN A 187 5.62 20.33 25.20
CA ASN A 187 4.21 20.68 25.05
C ASN A 187 3.34 19.77 25.93
N THR A 188 2.79 20.33 26.99
CA THR A 188 1.79 19.66 27.83
C THR A 188 0.50 19.50 27.05
N GLY A 189 0.00 18.24 26.92
CA GLY A 189 -1.23 17.93 26.18
C GLY A 189 -1.00 17.20 24.85
N LEU A 190 0.25 17.02 24.42
CA LEU A 190 0.56 16.14 23.29
C LEU A 190 0.67 14.69 23.78
N PRO A 191 -0.11 13.75 23.21
CA PRO A 191 -0.04 12.37 23.63
C PRO A 191 1.28 11.72 23.20
N LYS A 192 1.79 10.81 24.05
CA LYS A 192 3.02 10.04 23.73
C LYS A 192 2.88 9.18 22.49
N GLU A 193 1.65 8.96 22.03
CA GLU A 193 1.30 8.25 20.78
C GLU A 193 1.71 9.02 19.51
N ALA A 194 2.13 10.29 19.62
CA ALA A 194 2.74 11.01 18.50
C ALA A 194 4.01 10.32 17.96
N ALA A 195 4.64 9.42 18.76
CA ALA A 195 5.77 8.57 18.40
C ALA A 195 5.37 7.23 17.76
N ALA A 196 4.11 7.05 17.37
CA ALA A 196 3.60 5.78 16.87
C ALA A 196 4.35 5.31 15.61
N THR A 197 4.86 4.09 15.65
CA THR A 197 5.44 3.43 14.48
C THR A 197 4.36 3.14 13.42
N ALA A 198 4.78 2.81 12.19
CA ALA A 198 3.84 2.40 11.16
C ALA A 198 2.91 1.26 11.60
N VAL A 199 3.44 0.32 12.38
CA VAL A 199 2.67 -0.82 12.93
C VAL A 199 1.59 -0.32 13.91
N ASP A 200 1.93 0.63 14.77
CA ASP A 200 0.96 1.23 15.69
C ASP A 200 -0.10 2.05 14.93
N ASN A 201 0.31 2.77 13.87
CA ASN A 201 -0.61 3.51 13.01
C ASN A 201 -1.65 2.61 12.33
N MET A 202 -1.33 1.34 12.03
CA MET A 202 -2.25 0.40 11.39
C MET A 202 -3.20 -0.34 12.37
N ARG A 203 -3.15 -0.06 13.67
CA ARG A 203 -4.15 -0.61 14.61
C ARG A 203 -5.52 0.02 14.34
N PRO A 204 -6.62 -0.75 14.30
CA PRO A 204 -7.96 -0.21 14.02
C PRO A 204 -8.42 0.88 14.99
N THR A 205 -7.89 0.89 16.21
CA THR A 205 -8.17 1.90 17.24
C THR A 205 -7.30 3.14 17.12
N ASN A 206 -6.25 3.12 16.28
CA ASN A 206 -5.34 4.26 16.13
C ASN A 206 -6.03 5.45 15.44
N ARG A 207 -5.82 6.64 15.97
CA ARG A 207 -6.42 7.88 15.47
C ARG A 207 -6.04 8.13 14.01
N PHE A 208 -4.78 7.87 13.62
CA PHE A 208 -4.32 8.05 12.25
C PHE A 208 -5.17 7.29 11.23
N VAL A 209 -5.31 5.95 11.41
CA VAL A 209 -6.04 5.14 10.43
C VAL A 209 -7.53 5.49 10.40
N ARG A 210 -8.11 5.88 11.53
CA ARG A 210 -9.50 6.35 11.61
C ARG A 210 -9.68 7.67 10.87
N THR A 211 -8.77 8.64 11.05
CA THR A 211 -8.78 9.90 10.32
C THR A 211 -8.62 9.68 8.82
N LEU A 212 -7.65 8.85 8.41
CA LEU A 212 -7.45 8.53 7.00
C LEU A 212 -8.67 7.81 6.40
N SER A 213 -9.29 6.88 7.15
CA SER A 213 -10.50 6.17 6.72
C SER A 213 -11.67 7.12 6.46
N ALA A 214 -11.80 8.17 7.26
CA ALA A 214 -12.85 9.19 7.12
C ALA A 214 -12.53 10.26 6.06
N SER A 215 -11.27 10.35 5.60
CA SER A 215 -10.87 11.35 4.62
C SER A 215 -11.19 10.90 3.19
N PRO A 216 -11.83 11.74 2.36
CA PRO A 216 -12.16 11.37 0.99
C PRO A 216 -10.90 11.31 0.10
N ILE A 217 -11.01 10.58 -1.00
CA ILE A 217 -10.07 10.68 -2.12
C ILE A 217 -10.40 11.97 -2.89
N ALA A 218 -9.39 12.70 -3.32
CA ALA A 218 -9.55 13.94 -4.05
C ALA A 218 -10.33 13.74 -5.36
N ALA A 219 -11.13 14.74 -5.71
CA ALA A 219 -11.86 14.74 -6.98
C ALA A 219 -10.91 14.66 -8.18
N GLY A 220 -11.32 13.94 -9.22
CA GLY A 220 -10.51 13.73 -10.42
C GLY A 220 -9.47 12.61 -10.33
N VAL A 221 -9.38 11.91 -9.20
CA VAL A 221 -8.57 10.71 -9.04
C VAL A 221 -9.44 9.46 -9.17
N THR A 222 -9.05 8.56 -10.07
CA THR A 222 -9.71 7.25 -10.21
C THR A 222 -9.03 6.24 -9.29
N ALA A 223 -9.80 5.60 -8.41
CA ALA A 223 -9.29 4.62 -7.44
C ALA A 223 -9.80 3.21 -7.74
N HIS A 224 -8.94 2.22 -7.51
CA HIS A 224 -9.27 0.80 -7.65
C HIS A 224 -8.77 0.02 -6.44
N SER A 225 -9.48 -1.07 -6.09
CA SER A 225 -9.10 -1.98 -5.03
C SER A 225 -8.92 -3.40 -5.55
N ILE A 226 -7.84 -4.07 -5.13
CA ILE A 226 -7.62 -5.51 -5.32
C ILE A 226 -7.51 -6.12 -3.93
N ILE A 227 -8.52 -6.92 -3.57
CA ILE A 227 -8.67 -7.44 -2.21
C ILE A 227 -8.49 -8.96 -2.22
N PRO A 228 -7.38 -9.47 -1.68
CA PRO A 228 -7.18 -10.89 -1.53
C PRO A 228 -8.01 -11.44 -0.37
N ILE A 229 -8.57 -12.64 -0.59
CA ILE A 229 -9.19 -13.48 0.45
C ILE A 229 -8.70 -14.92 0.28
N LYS A 230 -8.42 -15.62 1.40
CA LYS A 230 -7.89 -17.00 1.35
C LYS A 230 -8.94 -18.02 0.99
N GLU A 231 -10.15 -17.83 1.48
CA GLU A 231 -11.22 -18.79 1.36
C GLU A 231 -12.19 -18.43 0.25
N ALA A 232 -12.78 -19.40 -0.38
CA ALA A 232 -13.83 -19.18 -1.39
C ALA A 232 -15.15 -18.73 -0.77
N GLY A 233 -15.99 -18.04 -1.54
CA GLY A 233 -17.33 -17.59 -1.18
C GLY A 233 -17.42 -16.07 -1.00
N LEU A 234 -18.50 -15.62 -0.36
CA LEU A 234 -18.74 -14.20 -0.13
C LEU A 234 -17.58 -13.58 0.66
N PRO A 235 -17.12 -12.36 0.32
CA PRO A 235 -15.93 -11.77 0.93
C PRO A 235 -16.14 -11.32 2.39
N THR A 236 -17.37 -11.02 2.78
CA THR A 236 -17.71 -10.51 4.11
C THR A 236 -17.26 -11.48 5.22
N GLY A 237 -16.58 -10.97 6.23
CA GLY A 237 -16.04 -11.73 7.35
C GLY A 237 -14.75 -12.47 7.05
N ARG A 238 -14.27 -12.47 5.79
CA ARG A 238 -13.06 -13.18 5.38
C ARG A 238 -11.82 -12.29 5.41
N ASP A 239 -10.66 -12.92 5.32
CA ASP A 239 -9.38 -12.22 5.32
C ASP A 239 -8.33 -12.91 4.42
N ASP A 240 -7.25 -12.18 4.15
CA ASP A 240 -6.08 -12.66 3.42
C ASP A 240 -4.99 -13.27 4.34
N GLY A 241 -5.28 -13.38 5.63
CA GLY A 241 -4.36 -13.78 6.70
C GLY A 241 -3.78 -12.60 7.48
N VAL A 242 -3.97 -11.37 7.03
CA VAL A 242 -3.46 -10.13 7.67
C VAL A 242 -4.53 -9.05 7.73
N VAL A 243 -5.24 -8.82 6.64
CA VAL A 243 -6.25 -7.77 6.48
C VAL A 243 -7.60 -8.39 6.21
N LYS A 244 -8.62 -7.97 6.96
CA LYS A 244 -10.01 -8.37 6.71
C LYS A 244 -10.56 -7.64 5.50
N TYR A 245 -11.49 -8.28 4.78
CA TYR A 245 -12.20 -7.66 3.66
C TYR A 245 -12.78 -6.29 4.03
N GLU A 246 -13.47 -6.19 5.16
CA GLU A 246 -14.12 -4.94 5.60
C GLU A 246 -13.10 -3.80 5.83
N SER A 247 -11.86 -4.15 6.15
CA SER A 247 -10.79 -3.16 6.29
C SER A 247 -10.20 -2.74 4.95
N ALA A 248 -10.13 -3.66 3.98
CA ALA A 248 -9.59 -3.39 2.64
C ALA A 248 -10.63 -2.78 1.69
N HIS A 249 -11.92 -3.06 1.90
CA HIS A 249 -13.02 -2.50 1.12
C HIS A 249 -13.08 -0.97 1.27
N LEU A 250 -13.20 -0.29 0.16
CA LEU A 250 -13.31 1.16 0.08
C LEU A 250 -14.48 1.54 -0.84
N GLU A 251 -15.46 2.23 -0.32
CA GLU A 251 -16.60 2.72 -1.11
C GLU A 251 -16.15 3.78 -2.13
N GLY A 252 -16.85 3.85 -3.25
CA GLY A 252 -16.62 4.86 -4.28
C GLY A 252 -15.41 4.61 -5.18
N VAL A 253 -14.77 3.42 -5.12
CA VAL A 253 -13.74 3.04 -6.08
C VAL A 253 -14.36 2.68 -7.44
N ALA A 254 -13.64 2.94 -8.52
CA ALA A 254 -14.09 2.63 -9.89
C ALA A 254 -14.18 1.12 -10.15
N SER A 255 -13.32 0.32 -9.51
CA SER A 255 -13.44 -1.14 -9.49
C SER A 255 -12.92 -1.75 -8.20
N GLU A 256 -13.55 -2.85 -7.78
CA GLU A 256 -13.07 -3.72 -6.71
C GLU A 256 -12.93 -5.13 -7.25
N LYS A 257 -11.73 -5.69 -7.24
CA LYS A 257 -11.45 -7.07 -7.63
C LYS A 257 -11.12 -7.91 -6.40
N ILE A 258 -11.94 -8.92 -6.15
CA ILE A 258 -11.63 -9.95 -5.16
C ILE A 258 -10.73 -11.00 -5.84
N VAL A 259 -9.62 -11.34 -5.18
CA VAL A 259 -8.69 -12.38 -5.65
C VAL A 259 -8.52 -13.46 -4.59
N ARG A 260 -8.52 -14.73 -5.01
CA ARG A 260 -8.30 -15.85 -4.08
C ARG A 260 -6.80 -16.00 -3.84
N SER A 261 -6.30 -15.39 -2.78
CA SER A 261 -4.87 -15.36 -2.45
C SER A 261 -4.63 -15.05 -0.98
N SER A 262 -3.40 -15.26 -0.53
CA SER A 262 -2.89 -14.70 0.72
C SER A 262 -2.54 -13.23 0.55
N HIS A 263 -2.14 -12.57 1.64
CA HIS A 263 -1.79 -11.14 1.71
C HIS A 263 -0.76 -10.69 0.64
N SER A 264 0.23 -11.54 0.33
CA SER A 264 1.24 -11.24 -0.72
C SER A 264 0.74 -11.64 -2.10
N THR A 265 -0.23 -10.89 -2.63
CA THR A 265 -0.95 -11.22 -3.87
C THR A 265 -0.35 -10.59 -5.14
N GLN A 266 0.69 -9.75 -5.04
CA GLN A 266 1.23 -8.97 -6.16
C GLN A 266 1.72 -9.84 -7.34
N SER A 267 2.20 -11.05 -7.04
CA SER A 267 2.70 -12.00 -8.06
C SER A 267 1.65 -12.97 -8.57
N THR A 268 0.40 -12.88 -8.09
CA THR A 268 -0.65 -13.79 -8.58
C THR A 268 -1.16 -13.35 -9.95
N PRO A 269 -1.45 -14.31 -10.85
CA PRO A 269 -1.96 -13.99 -12.19
C PRO A 269 -3.20 -13.10 -12.16
N ALA A 270 -4.16 -13.37 -11.27
CA ALA A 270 -5.38 -12.59 -11.14
C ALA A 270 -5.12 -11.11 -10.78
N THR A 271 -4.16 -10.85 -9.88
CA THR A 271 -3.74 -9.49 -9.52
C THR A 271 -3.05 -8.79 -10.68
N ILE A 272 -2.15 -9.50 -11.38
CA ILE A 272 -1.42 -8.95 -12.53
C ILE A 272 -2.37 -8.59 -13.67
N LEU A 273 -3.33 -9.47 -13.97
CA LEU A 273 -4.35 -9.22 -14.98
C LEU A 273 -5.23 -8.01 -14.64
N GLU A 274 -5.63 -7.86 -13.39
CA GLU A 274 -6.42 -6.69 -12.98
C GLU A 274 -5.60 -5.39 -13.06
N VAL A 275 -4.33 -5.40 -12.64
CA VAL A 275 -3.46 -4.23 -12.81
C VAL A 275 -3.26 -3.89 -14.29
N ARG A 276 -3.08 -4.90 -15.16
CA ARG A 276 -3.01 -4.73 -16.62
C ARG A 276 -4.27 -4.05 -17.15
N ARG A 277 -5.44 -4.56 -16.79
CA ARG A 277 -6.74 -3.99 -17.17
C ARG A 277 -6.86 -2.51 -16.74
N ILE A 278 -6.46 -2.19 -15.50
CA ILE A 278 -6.50 -0.83 -14.96
C ILE A 278 -5.55 0.09 -15.74
N LEU A 279 -4.35 -0.38 -16.10
CA LEU A 279 -3.40 0.40 -16.90
C LEU A 279 -3.88 0.60 -18.35
N TYR A 280 -4.53 -0.40 -18.94
CA TYR A 280 -5.18 -0.25 -20.24
C TYR A 280 -6.27 0.83 -20.21
N GLU A 281 -7.15 0.77 -19.19
CA GLU A 281 -8.17 1.79 -18.98
C GLU A 281 -7.56 3.19 -18.82
N HIS A 282 -6.47 3.30 -18.05
CA HIS A 282 -5.77 4.59 -17.86
C HIS A 282 -5.21 5.15 -19.16
N LEU A 283 -4.72 4.31 -20.05
CA LEU A 283 -4.13 4.67 -21.34
C LEU A 283 -5.15 4.72 -22.49
N GLY A 284 -6.44 4.50 -22.22
CA GLY A 284 -7.47 4.44 -23.26
C GLY A 284 -7.31 3.27 -24.24
N ILE A 285 -6.70 2.17 -23.77
CA ILE A 285 -6.49 0.96 -24.58
C ILE A 285 -7.68 0.02 -24.38
N ALA A 286 -8.29 -0.44 -25.47
CA ALA A 286 -9.35 -1.44 -25.38
C ALA A 286 -8.79 -2.76 -24.84
N CYS A 287 -9.46 -3.28 -23.80
CA CYS A 287 -9.15 -4.58 -23.19
C CYS A 287 -9.89 -5.67 -23.96
N GLY A 288 -9.18 -6.66 -24.48
CA GLY A 288 -9.72 -7.85 -25.13
C GLY A 288 -9.68 -9.07 -24.19
N LEU A 289 -9.63 -10.27 -24.76
CA LEU A 289 -9.55 -11.55 -24.04
C LEU A 289 -8.33 -11.63 -23.09
N GLU A 290 -7.29 -10.85 -23.31
CA GLU A 290 -6.10 -10.76 -22.47
C GLU A 290 -6.34 -10.18 -21.07
N CYS A 291 -7.52 -9.61 -20.81
CA CYS A 291 -7.93 -9.13 -19.50
C CYS A 291 -8.91 -10.08 -18.80
N GLU A 292 -9.30 -11.14 -19.44
CA GLU A 292 -10.19 -12.14 -18.85
C GLU A 292 -9.37 -13.18 -18.09
N VAL A 293 -9.77 -13.47 -16.86
CA VAL A 293 -9.22 -14.61 -16.11
C VAL A 293 -9.83 -15.88 -16.76
N PRO A 294 -9.02 -16.81 -17.29
CA PRO A 294 -9.56 -18.04 -17.83
C PRO A 294 -10.37 -18.78 -16.76
N GLU A 295 -11.64 -19.08 -17.03
CA GLU A 295 -12.55 -19.79 -16.11
C GLU A 295 -11.99 -21.14 -15.62
N ARG A 296 -11.06 -21.74 -16.36
CA ARG A 296 -10.47 -23.05 -16.03
C ARG A 296 -9.56 -23.10 -14.80
N VAL A 297 -9.14 -21.96 -14.25
CA VAL A 297 -8.29 -21.95 -13.05
C VAL A 297 -9.12 -22.14 -11.77
N GLU A 298 -10.43 -21.90 -11.79
CA GLU A 298 -11.30 -22.12 -10.63
C GLU A 298 -11.78 -23.57 -10.46
N ALA A 299 -11.71 -24.41 -11.52
CA ALA A 299 -12.23 -25.78 -11.52
C ALA A 299 -11.20 -26.88 -11.21
N ALA A 300 -9.92 -26.56 -11.06
CA ALA A 300 -8.84 -27.56 -10.96
C ALA A 300 -8.40 -27.91 -9.53
N VAL A 301 -9.27 -27.72 -8.53
CA VAL A 301 -9.06 -28.33 -7.21
C VAL A 301 -10.31 -29.14 -6.85
N THR A 302 -10.61 -30.17 -7.63
CA THR A 302 -11.44 -31.27 -7.18
C THR A 302 -10.54 -32.21 -6.38
N ASP A 303 -10.95 -32.46 -5.15
CA ASP A 303 -10.44 -33.47 -4.25
C ASP A 303 -9.97 -34.75 -4.98
N THR A 304 -8.67 -34.96 -5.05
CA THR A 304 -8.12 -36.29 -5.17
C THR A 304 -8.15 -36.90 -3.77
N PRO A 305 -8.92 -37.99 -3.55
CA PRO A 305 -8.91 -38.65 -2.24
C PRO A 305 -7.48 -39.12 -1.95
N LYS A 306 -7.02 -38.79 -0.75
CA LYS A 306 -5.73 -39.22 -0.21
C LYS A 306 -5.71 -40.76 -0.23
N PRO A 307 -4.69 -41.43 -0.82
CA PRO A 307 -4.62 -42.87 -0.78
C PRO A 307 -4.57 -43.35 0.66
N GLU A 308 -5.42 -44.33 0.98
CA GLU A 308 -5.41 -45.01 2.26
C GLU A 308 -4.04 -45.65 2.50
N PRO A 309 -3.47 -45.56 3.71
CA PRO A 309 -2.23 -46.27 4.03
C PRO A 309 -2.45 -47.77 3.95
N PRO A 310 -1.46 -48.55 3.46
CA PRO A 310 -1.60 -50.00 3.37
C PRO A 310 -1.82 -50.63 4.72
N ALA A 311 -2.74 -51.59 4.79
CA ALA A 311 -3.07 -52.35 5.98
C ALA A 311 -1.83 -53.04 6.53
N VAL A 312 -1.53 -52.78 7.82
CA VAL A 312 -0.45 -53.46 8.54
C VAL A 312 -0.93 -54.88 8.84
N THR A 313 -0.37 -55.84 8.12
CA THR A 313 -0.53 -57.28 8.48
C THR A 313 0.32 -57.58 9.70
N THR A 314 -0.30 -57.85 10.81
CA THR A 314 0.37 -58.36 12.01
C THR A 314 0.57 -59.86 11.84
N ASP A 315 1.81 -60.32 11.71
CA ASP A 315 2.19 -61.71 11.84
C ASP A 315 2.01 -62.18 13.31
N PRO A 316 1.46 -63.37 13.54
CA PRO A 316 1.31 -63.89 14.89
C PRO A 316 2.65 -64.39 15.45
N ALA A 317 2.92 -64.02 16.71
CA ALA A 317 4.10 -64.45 17.46
C ALA A 317 4.19 -65.97 17.62
N PRO A 318 5.39 -66.59 17.59
CA PRO A 318 5.54 -68.03 17.89
C PRO A 318 5.29 -68.32 19.36
N LYS A 319 4.56 -69.39 19.61
CA LYS A 319 4.32 -69.94 20.94
C LYS A 319 5.52 -70.79 21.43
N PRO A 320 5.65 -71.02 22.78
CA PRO A 320 6.84 -71.41 23.50
C PRO A 320 7.36 -72.79 23.20
#